data_f3e48b82c97588dfbfc8cec664e850ae
#
_entry.id   f3e48b82c97588dfbfc8cec664e850ae
#
_cell.length_a   1.000
_cell.length_b   1.000
_cell.length_c   1.000
_cell.angle_alpha   90.00
_cell.angle_beta   90.00
_cell.angle_gamma   90.00
#
_symmetry.space_group_name_H-M   'P 1'
#
loop_
_entity.id
_entity.type
_entity.pdbx_description
1 polymer ?
#
loop_
_entity_poly.entity_id
_entity_poly.type
_entity_poly.pdbx_seq_one_letter_code
_entity_poly.pdbx_strand_id
1 'polypeptide(L)'
;MGLQIRDERQMKALTGLTQDQFASLLPVFSDVYRAAQQQRYEEGSQSSTRRRRPGGGSKGKLPTMVEKLQFVLSYYKTYPTFDVLGTQFAMARSRAHENLHKLSPILYDTLVHLELMPYRELATPEELQAALHGVDRLLIDATERA
;
A
#
# COMPACT_ATOMS: atom_id res chain seq x y z
N MET A 1 12.92 1.11 12.47
CA MET A 1 13.36 2.47 12.08
C MET A 1 12.95 2.71 10.64
N GLY A 2 12.18 3.77 10.37
CA GLY A 2 11.72 4.11 9.03
C GLY A 2 12.80 4.80 8.20
N LEU A 3 12.48 5.06 6.93
CA LEU A 3 13.36 5.81 6.05
C LEU A 3 13.49 7.27 6.52
N GLN A 4 14.71 7.77 6.54
CA GLN A 4 15.01 9.16 6.88
C GLN A 4 14.95 10.03 5.62
N ILE A 5 13.75 10.47 5.28
CA ILE A 5 13.50 11.29 4.07
C ILE A 5 13.67 12.76 4.44
N ARG A 6 14.62 13.44 3.80
CA ARG A 6 14.98 14.83 4.11
C ARG A 6 14.27 15.87 3.26
N ASP A 7 13.97 15.55 2.03
CA ASP A 7 13.44 16.50 1.06
C ASP A 7 12.47 15.86 0.04
N GLU A 8 11.86 16.70 -0.76
CA GLU A 8 10.89 16.30 -1.80
C GLU A 8 11.50 15.37 -2.84
N ARG A 9 12.76 15.57 -3.22
CA ARG A 9 13.45 14.72 -4.19
C ARG A 9 13.62 13.30 -3.65
N GLN A 10 14.00 13.16 -2.37
CA GLN A 10 14.12 11.87 -1.73
C GLN A 10 12.77 11.19 -1.56
N MET A 11 11.71 11.94 -1.21
CA MET A 11 10.36 11.41 -1.12
C MET A 11 9.93 10.79 -2.46
N LYS A 12 10.07 11.51 -3.56
CA LYS A 12 9.76 11.01 -4.91
C LYS A 12 10.62 9.82 -5.31
N ALA A 13 11.92 9.85 -5.01
CA ALA A 13 12.84 8.77 -5.35
C ALA A 13 12.50 7.46 -4.63
N LEU A 14 12.11 7.54 -3.36
CA LEU A 14 11.87 6.36 -2.51
C LEU A 14 10.42 5.88 -2.53
N THR A 15 9.45 6.77 -2.64
CA THR A 15 8.02 6.41 -2.57
C THR A 15 7.25 6.61 -3.88
N GLY A 16 7.81 7.36 -4.82
CA GLY A 16 7.12 7.76 -6.05
C GLY A 16 6.13 8.91 -5.86
N LEU A 17 5.96 9.42 -4.64
CA LEU A 17 4.99 10.46 -4.28
C LEU A 17 5.70 11.75 -3.85
N THR A 18 4.99 12.87 -4.00
CA THR A 18 5.36 14.11 -3.32
C THR A 18 5.06 14.01 -1.83
N GLN A 19 5.61 14.91 -1.02
CA GLN A 19 5.29 14.97 0.42
C GLN A 19 3.80 15.23 0.65
N ASP A 20 3.18 16.12 -0.14
CA ASP A 20 1.74 16.40 -0.05
C ASP A 20 0.89 15.19 -0.44
N GLN A 21 1.25 14.48 -1.49
CA GLN A 21 0.58 13.24 -1.89
C GLN A 21 0.69 12.15 -0.82
N PHE A 22 1.88 11.99 -0.23
CA PHE A 22 2.09 11.06 0.87
C PHE A 22 1.23 11.43 2.09
N ALA A 23 1.23 12.71 2.47
CA ALA A 23 0.42 13.21 3.57
C ALA A 23 -1.09 13.01 3.34
N SER A 24 -1.56 13.14 2.10
CA SER A 24 -2.96 12.91 1.72
C SER A 24 -3.33 11.43 1.73
N LEU A 25 -2.40 10.56 1.35
CA LEU A 25 -2.62 9.10 1.31
C LEU A 25 -2.62 8.47 2.72
N LEU A 26 -1.80 9.00 3.62
CA LEU A 26 -1.56 8.42 4.94
C LEU A 26 -2.82 8.23 5.79
N PRO A 27 -3.75 9.21 5.92
CA PRO A 27 -4.96 9.02 6.71
C PRO A 27 -5.85 7.90 6.18
N VAL A 28 -6.03 7.82 4.87
CA VAL A 28 -6.86 6.78 4.22
C VAL A 28 -6.22 5.41 4.40
N PHE A 29 -4.93 5.30 4.18
CA PHE A 29 -4.16 4.06 4.43
C PHE A 29 -4.29 3.62 5.90
N SER A 30 -4.20 4.55 6.83
CA SER A 30 -4.35 4.27 8.26
C SER A 30 -5.73 3.74 8.61
N ASP A 31 -6.78 4.31 8.04
CA ASP A 31 -8.17 3.90 8.28
C ASP A 31 -8.43 2.50 7.70
N VAL A 32 -7.97 2.24 6.48
CA VAL A 32 -8.06 0.91 5.84
C VAL A 32 -7.30 -0.15 6.66
N TYR A 33 -6.11 0.19 7.14
CA TYR A 33 -5.32 -0.70 7.98
C TYR A 33 -6.04 -1.06 9.29
N ARG A 34 -6.58 -0.06 9.98
CA ARG A 34 -7.32 -0.26 11.24
C ARG A 34 -8.58 -1.09 11.02
N ALA A 35 -9.32 -0.82 9.94
CA ALA A 35 -10.51 -1.61 9.59
C ALA A 35 -10.16 -3.07 9.32
N ALA A 36 -9.08 -3.34 8.60
CA ALA A 36 -8.61 -4.70 8.33
C ALA A 36 -8.17 -5.42 9.62
N GLN A 37 -7.52 -4.72 10.55
CA GLN A 37 -7.17 -5.29 11.86
C GLN A 37 -8.40 -5.62 12.70
N GLN A 38 -9.39 -4.74 12.71
CA GLN A 38 -10.64 -4.94 13.43
C GLN A 38 -11.40 -6.15 12.89
N GLN A 39 -11.51 -6.27 11.58
CA GLN A 39 -12.15 -7.43 10.93
C GLN A 39 -11.45 -8.74 11.32
N ARG A 40 -10.13 -8.80 11.26
CA ARG A 40 -9.36 -9.99 11.69
C ARG A 40 -9.56 -10.32 13.16
N TYR A 41 -9.70 -9.31 14.01
CA TYR A 41 -9.99 -9.51 15.42
C TYR A 41 -11.39 -10.11 15.63
N GLU A 42 -12.40 -9.59 14.95
CA GLU A 42 -13.77 -10.08 15.02
C GLU A 42 -13.89 -11.53 14.53
N GLU A 43 -13.28 -11.84 13.39
CA GLU A 43 -13.22 -13.21 12.85
C GLU A 43 -12.52 -14.17 13.82
N GLY A 44 -11.38 -13.75 14.40
CA GLY A 44 -10.63 -14.52 15.38
C GLY A 44 -11.37 -14.69 16.71
N SER A 45 -12.17 -13.71 17.12
CA SER A 45 -12.99 -13.79 18.35
C SER A 45 -14.14 -14.76 18.20
N GLN A 46 -14.78 -14.81 17.02
CA GLN A 46 -15.86 -15.78 16.73
C GLN A 46 -15.36 -17.22 16.73
N SER A 47 -14.12 -17.45 16.30
CA SER A 47 -13.50 -18.79 16.30
C SER A 47 -12.83 -19.18 17.64
N SER A 48 -12.93 -18.39 18.68
CA SER A 48 -12.30 -18.56 20.01
C SER A 48 -10.76 -18.63 20.00
N THR A 49 -10.11 -18.35 18.89
CA THR A 49 -8.65 -18.44 18.75
C THR A 49 -7.90 -17.19 19.17
N ARG A 50 -8.59 -16.05 19.29
CA ARG A 50 -7.95 -14.77 19.56
C ARG A 50 -8.58 -14.03 20.74
N ARG A 51 -7.82 -13.93 21.85
CA ARG A 51 -8.27 -13.26 23.09
C ARG A 51 -7.78 -11.81 23.24
N ARG A 52 -6.77 -11.38 22.47
CA ARG A 52 -6.15 -10.06 22.64
C ARG A 52 -6.69 -9.05 21.61
N ARG A 53 -7.01 -7.85 22.08
CA ARG A 53 -7.45 -6.73 21.23
C ARG A 53 -6.36 -6.31 20.24
N PRO A 54 -6.73 -5.74 19.06
CA PRO A 54 -5.76 -5.15 18.14
C PRO A 54 -4.87 -4.11 18.86
N GLY A 55 -3.58 -4.14 18.59
CA GLY A 55 -2.61 -3.21 19.20
C GLY A 55 -2.14 -3.56 20.61
N GLY A 56 -2.67 -4.61 21.24
CA GLY A 56 -2.28 -5.04 22.59
C GLY A 56 -1.00 -5.86 22.69
N GLY A 57 -0.28 -6.04 21.59
CA GLY A 57 0.97 -6.82 21.55
C GLY A 57 2.22 -5.97 21.41
N SER A 58 3.38 -6.65 21.34
CA SER A 58 4.65 -6.02 21.01
C SER A 58 4.58 -5.29 19.67
N LYS A 59 5.06 -4.05 19.62
CA LYS A 59 5.19 -3.30 18.36
C LYS A 59 6.24 -3.99 17.48
N GLY A 60 5.87 -4.28 16.25
CA GLY A 60 6.80 -4.85 15.27
C GLY A 60 7.85 -3.85 14.78
N LYS A 61 8.60 -4.23 13.76
CA LYS A 61 9.65 -3.38 13.16
C LYS A 61 9.12 -2.15 12.40
N LEU A 62 7.82 -2.11 12.11
CA LEU A 62 7.13 -0.97 11.50
C LEU A 62 6.05 -0.46 12.47
N PRO A 63 6.44 0.24 13.55
CA PRO A 63 5.53 0.60 14.63
C PRO A 63 4.51 1.68 14.26
N THR A 64 4.84 2.56 13.33
CA THR A 64 3.98 3.70 12.93
C THR A 64 3.34 3.46 11.57
N MET A 65 2.22 4.17 11.30
CA MET A 65 1.57 4.14 9.99
C MET A 65 2.46 4.75 8.90
N VAL A 66 3.25 5.77 9.25
CA VAL A 66 4.22 6.39 8.34
C VAL A 66 5.24 5.35 7.88
N GLU A 67 5.82 4.60 8.80
CA GLU A 67 6.79 3.55 8.47
C GLU A 67 6.19 2.42 7.63
N LYS A 68 4.95 2.01 7.94
CA LYS A 68 4.23 1.00 7.15
C LYS A 68 3.99 1.47 5.70
N LEU A 69 3.54 2.71 5.53
CA LEU A 69 3.30 3.28 4.21
C LEU A 69 4.62 3.50 3.45
N GLN A 70 5.66 4.02 4.09
CA GLN A 70 6.99 4.12 3.50
C GLN A 70 7.51 2.76 3.03
N PHE A 71 7.36 1.73 3.85
CA PHE A 71 7.81 0.38 3.54
C PHE A 71 7.17 -0.16 2.26
N VAL A 72 5.85 -0.14 2.18
CA VAL A 72 5.15 -0.72 1.03
C VAL A 72 5.34 0.11 -0.24
N LEU A 73 5.34 1.44 -0.14
CA LEU A 73 5.58 2.32 -1.28
C LEU A 73 7.01 2.21 -1.79
N SER A 74 8.01 2.14 -0.92
CA SER A 74 9.40 1.99 -1.32
C SER A 74 9.66 0.68 -2.03
N TYR A 75 9.01 -0.38 -1.63
CA TYR A 75 9.08 -1.65 -2.35
C TYR A 75 8.58 -1.53 -3.79
N TYR A 76 7.40 -0.97 -3.99
CA TYR A 76 6.83 -0.84 -5.34
C TYR A 76 7.55 0.19 -6.21
N LYS A 77 8.14 1.22 -5.60
CA LYS A 77 8.89 2.23 -6.34
C LYS A 77 10.28 1.75 -6.75
N THR A 78 11.02 1.13 -5.85
CA THR A 78 12.43 0.78 -6.07
C THR A 78 12.66 -0.69 -6.40
N TYR A 79 11.67 -1.53 -6.13
CA TYR A 79 11.68 -2.97 -6.39
C TYR A 79 12.93 -3.69 -5.84
N PRO A 80 13.30 -3.48 -4.58
CA PRO A 80 14.48 -4.08 -3.99
C PRO A 80 14.29 -5.57 -3.73
N THR A 81 15.40 -6.28 -3.57
CA THR A 81 15.34 -7.63 -2.99
C THR A 81 14.87 -7.56 -1.53
N PHE A 82 14.37 -8.66 -0.99
CA PHE A 82 13.94 -8.69 0.42
C PHE A 82 15.10 -8.50 1.40
N ASP A 83 16.32 -8.88 1.02
CA ASP A 83 17.51 -8.61 1.80
C ASP A 83 17.80 -7.11 1.90
N VAL A 84 17.73 -6.40 0.78
CA VAL A 84 17.90 -4.94 0.74
C VAL A 84 16.78 -4.25 1.52
N LEU A 85 15.53 -4.62 1.27
CA LEU A 85 14.38 -4.07 1.97
C LEU A 85 14.46 -4.31 3.49
N GLY A 86 14.84 -5.50 3.90
CA GLY A 86 15.05 -5.85 5.31
C GLY A 86 16.14 -4.98 5.95
N THR A 87 17.26 -4.77 5.25
CA THR A 87 18.35 -3.92 5.72
C THR A 87 17.90 -2.46 5.89
N GLN A 88 17.13 -1.92 4.95
CA GLN A 88 16.61 -0.54 5.01
C GLN A 88 15.70 -0.30 6.22
N PHE A 89 14.95 -1.31 6.64
CA PHE A 89 13.98 -1.22 7.73
C PHE A 89 14.38 -2.01 8.99
N ALA A 90 15.64 -2.41 9.08
CA ALA A 90 16.22 -3.11 10.24
C ALA A 90 15.45 -4.39 10.62
N MET A 91 15.11 -5.20 9.64
CA MET A 91 14.42 -6.48 9.82
C MET A 91 15.05 -7.59 8.97
N ALA A 92 14.80 -8.83 9.36
CA ALA A 92 15.23 -10.00 8.59
C ALA A 92 14.43 -10.10 7.26
N ARG A 93 15.02 -10.74 6.27
CA ARG A 93 14.42 -11.02 4.96
C ARG A 93 13.01 -11.62 5.06
N SER A 94 12.83 -12.64 5.90
CA SER A 94 11.52 -13.28 6.12
C SER A 94 10.47 -12.31 6.66
N ARG A 95 10.86 -11.41 7.56
CA ARG A 95 9.97 -10.36 8.09
C ARG A 95 9.62 -9.31 7.04
N ALA A 96 10.57 -8.96 6.17
CA ALA A 96 10.30 -8.07 5.04
C ALA A 96 9.26 -8.68 4.10
N HIS A 97 9.39 -9.95 3.77
CA HIS A 97 8.43 -10.69 2.97
C HIS A 97 7.03 -10.74 3.62
N GLU A 98 6.95 -11.12 4.88
CA GLU A 98 5.69 -11.16 5.64
C GLU A 98 5.00 -9.79 5.70
N ASN A 99 5.75 -8.73 6.00
CA ASN A 99 5.21 -7.37 6.06
C ASN A 99 4.71 -6.89 4.70
N LEU A 100 5.42 -7.21 3.62
CA LEU A 100 4.98 -6.86 2.27
C LEU A 100 3.65 -7.54 1.93
N HIS A 101 3.54 -8.83 2.16
CA HIS A 101 2.30 -9.58 1.91
C HIS A 101 1.13 -9.11 2.77
N LYS A 102 1.41 -8.61 3.96
CA LYS A 102 0.40 -8.05 4.86
C LYS A 102 -0.05 -6.65 4.44
N LEU A 103 0.88 -5.80 3.99
CA LEU A 103 0.62 -4.39 3.70
C LEU A 103 0.19 -4.12 2.26
N SER A 104 0.57 -4.98 1.30
CA SER A 104 0.18 -4.81 -0.10
C SER A 104 -1.34 -4.80 -0.32
N PRO A 105 -2.14 -5.71 0.27
CA PRO A 105 -3.59 -5.63 0.17
C PRO A 105 -4.16 -4.35 0.79
N ILE A 106 -3.57 -3.85 1.86
CA ILE A 106 -3.99 -2.59 2.51
C ILE A 106 -3.76 -1.41 1.57
N LEU A 107 -2.61 -1.34 0.92
CA LEU A 107 -2.33 -0.30 -0.08
C LEU A 107 -3.29 -0.41 -1.26
N TYR A 108 -3.53 -1.61 -1.77
CA TYR A 108 -4.48 -1.84 -2.86
C TYR A 108 -5.87 -1.34 -2.51
N ASP A 109 -6.41 -1.73 -1.36
CA ASP A 109 -7.73 -1.31 -0.90
C ASP A 109 -7.80 0.21 -0.68
N THR A 110 -6.72 0.82 -0.21
CA THR A 110 -6.61 2.27 -0.08
C THR A 110 -6.73 2.97 -1.43
N LEU A 111 -6.02 2.48 -2.44
CA LEU A 111 -6.06 3.05 -3.79
C LEU A 111 -7.42 2.83 -4.47
N VAL A 112 -8.05 1.68 -4.25
CA VAL A 112 -9.43 1.42 -4.71
C VAL A 112 -10.41 2.39 -4.06
N HIS A 113 -10.31 2.61 -2.76
CA HIS A 113 -11.15 3.54 -2.02
C HIS A 113 -11.02 4.99 -2.53
N LEU A 114 -9.81 5.38 -2.94
CA LEU A 114 -9.54 6.69 -3.53
C LEU A 114 -9.82 6.77 -5.04
N GLU A 115 -10.34 5.71 -5.63
CA GLU A 115 -10.61 5.62 -7.07
C GLU A 115 -9.37 5.85 -7.96
N LEU A 116 -8.18 5.48 -7.44
CA LEU A 116 -6.90 5.64 -8.14
C LEU A 116 -6.45 4.38 -8.90
N MET A 117 -7.17 3.26 -8.74
CA MET A 117 -6.87 2.04 -9.47
C MET A 117 -7.54 2.04 -10.84
N PRO A 118 -6.85 1.58 -11.90
CA PRO A 118 -7.45 1.46 -13.21
C PRO A 118 -8.57 0.40 -13.21
N TYR A 119 -9.56 0.61 -14.05
CA TYR A 119 -10.58 -0.40 -14.31
C TYR A 119 -9.95 -1.65 -14.92
N ARG A 120 -10.25 -2.81 -14.38
CA ARG A 120 -9.70 -4.08 -14.86
C ARG A 120 -10.43 -4.63 -16.07
N GLU A 121 -11.73 -4.43 -16.10
CA GLU A 121 -12.60 -4.90 -17.17
C GLU A 121 -13.62 -3.83 -17.53
N LEU A 122 -13.67 -3.46 -18.78
CA LEU A 122 -14.67 -2.59 -19.37
C LEU A 122 -15.36 -3.42 -20.47
N ALA A 123 -16.52 -3.96 -20.13
CA ALA A 123 -17.22 -4.90 -21.00
C ALA A 123 -18.03 -4.21 -22.12
N THR A 124 -18.38 -2.92 -21.94
CA THR A 124 -19.22 -2.19 -22.87
C THR A 124 -18.59 -0.86 -23.30
N PRO A 125 -18.90 -0.34 -24.52
CA PRO A 125 -18.47 0.99 -24.94
C PRO A 125 -18.93 2.11 -24.02
N GLU A 126 -20.11 1.97 -23.41
CA GLU A 126 -20.68 2.94 -22.47
C GLU A 126 -19.87 3.02 -21.18
N GLU A 127 -19.42 1.87 -20.65
CA GLU A 127 -18.52 1.81 -19.49
C GLU A 127 -17.18 2.46 -19.81
N LEU A 128 -16.64 2.25 -21.01
CA LEU A 128 -15.41 2.90 -21.46
C LEU A 128 -15.59 4.42 -21.54
N GLN A 129 -16.68 4.90 -22.11
CA GLN A 129 -16.98 6.33 -22.16
C GLN A 129 -17.10 6.94 -20.76
N ALA A 130 -17.79 6.26 -19.85
CA ALA A 130 -17.93 6.71 -18.47
C ALA A 130 -16.56 6.77 -17.75
N ALA A 131 -15.72 5.77 -17.96
CA ALA A 131 -14.37 5.72 -17.38
C ALA A 131 -13.44 6.82 -17.93
N LEU A 132 -13.64 7.24 -19.18
CA LEU A 132 -12.83 8.28 -19.85
C LEU A 132 -13.41 9.69 -19.69
N HIS A 133 -14.51 9.84 -18.98
CA HIS A 133 -15.11 11.15 -18.74
C HIS A 133 -14.15 12.09 -18.01
N GLY A 134 -13.88 13.26 -18.59
CA GLY A 134 -12.94 14.22 -18.04
C GLY A 134 -11.45 13.93 -18.33
N VAL A 135 -11.16 12.94 -19.17
CA VAL A 135 -9.80 12.65 -19.61
C VAL A 135 -9.49 13.40 -20.91
N ASP A 136 -8.56 14.38 -20.85
CA ASP A 136 -8.20 15.21 -22.01
C ASP A 136 -7.28 14.50 -22.99
N ARG A 137 -6.52 13.53 -22.53
CA ARG A 137 -5.54 12.81 -23.35
C ARG A 137 -5.46 11.34 -22.93
N LEU A 138 -5.57 10.45 -23.92
CA LEU A 138 -5.43 9.01 -23.76
C LEU A 138 -4.18 8.52 -24.49
N LEU A 139 -3.32 7.79 -23.78
CA LEU A 139 -2.20 7.06 -24.38
C LEU A 139 -2.59 5.59 -24.53
N ILE A 140 -2.53 5.10 -25.74
CA ILE A 140 -2.83 3.69 -26.05
C ILE A 140 -1.52 3.01 -26.43
N ASP A 141 -1.17 1.98 -25.68
CA ASP A 141 -0.07 1.07 -26.02
C ASP A 141 -0.69 -0.23 -26.58
N ALA A 142 -0.44 -0.48 -27.87
CA ALA A 142 -0.90 -1.67 -28.52
C ALA A 142 0.27 -2.60 -28.80
N THR A 143 0.29 -3.76 -28.12
CA THR A 143 1.27 -4.82 -28.36
C THR A 143 0.63 -5.89 -29.23
N GLU A 144 1.16 -6.09 -30.45
CA GLU A 144 0.81 -7.26 -31.26
C GLU A 144 1.46 -8.50 -30.64
N ARG A 145 0.64 -9.45 -30.26
CA ARG A 145 1.11 -10.80 -29.97
C ARG A 145 1.04 -11.62 -31.25
N ALA A 146 2.21 -11.98 -31.71
CA ALA A 146 2.32 -12.95 -32.81
C ALA A 146 1.89 -14.35 -32.31
#